data_3536ce1bf6c21f00b5579f831369a51e
#
_entry.id   3536ce1bf6c21f00b5579f831369a51e
#
_cell.length_a   1.000
_cell.length_b   1.000
_cell.length_c   1.000
_cell.angle_alpha   90.00
_cell.angle_beta   90.00
_cell.angle_gamma   90.00
#
_symmetry.space_group_name_H-M   'P 1'
#
loop_
_entity.id
_entity.type
_entity.pdbx_description
1 polymer ?
#
loop_
_entity_poly.entity_id
_entity_poly.type
_entity_poly.pdbx_seq_one_letter_code
_entity_poly.pdbx_strand_id
1 'polypeptide(L)'
;MTATAAAAAPFSQPEHRASLVTAMERAVDKVAPTAPPPVSMRLVWDGADVDGDGRADFTNPTGQEPRTNDAYGEGEFGARRDGGSRRHEGVDYRARAGQEVEAPISGYVTKIGYAYPGDQTLKFVEITNPALNYVARVFYVNPTVEVGQPVAIGKPIGAAHSLQRKYPGGMTDHVHLEIIDRSGARVDATRMITAEYRPVPAQGAVTVAAAE
;
A
#
# COMPACT_ATOMS: atom_id res chain seq x y z
N MET A 1 -72.05 -68.46 -32.23
CA MET A 1 -70.59 -68.54 -31.95
C MET A 1 -70.17 -67.15 -31.68
N THR A 2 -69.67 -66.94 -30.52
CA THR A 2 -69.63 -65.70 -29.78
C THR A 2 -68.47 -64.76 -30.22
N ALA A 3 -68.76 -63.51 -30.58
CA ALA A 3 -67.85 -62.45 -30.80
C ALA A 3 -67.75 -61.60 -29.54
N THR A 4 -66.56 -61.46 -28.96
CA THR A 4 -66.32 -60.66 -27.80
C THR A 4 -65.70 -59.30 -28.22
N ALA A 5 -66.45 -58.21 -27.91
CA ALA A 5 -66.00 -56.87 -28.15
C ALA A 5 -64.99 -56.43 -27.05
N ALA A 6 -63.86 -55.89 -27.43
CA ALA A 6 -62.88 -55.24 -26.52
C ALA A 6 -63.22 -53.77 -26.38
N ALA A 7 -63.44 -53.31 -25.15
CA ALA A 7 -63.66 -51.90 -24.83
C ALA A 7 -62.36 -51.16 -24.70
N ALA A 8 -62.28 -50.03 -25.36
CA ALA A 8 -61.12 -49.04 -25.19
C ALA A 8 -61.34 -48.19 -23.93
N ALA A 9 -60.39 -48.12 -23.08
CA ALA A 9 -60.41 -47.26 -21.93
C ALA A 9 -59.92 -45.85 -22.29
N PRO A 10 -60.49 -44.79 -21.72
CA PRO A 10 -60.04 -43.41 -21.98
C PRO A 10 -58.76 -43.05 -21.18
N PHE A 11 -57.81 -42.59 -21.92
CA PHE A 11 -56.65 -41.96 -21.35
C PHE A 11 -56.98 -40.54 -20.83
N SER A 12 -57.07 -40.37 -19.53
CA SER A 12 -57.03 -39.05 -18.89
C SER A 12 -56.16 -39.13 -17.67
N GLN A 13 -54.95 -38.70 -17.82
CA GLN A 13 -54.03 -38.44 -16.64
C GLN A 13 -53.69 -37.00 -16.58
N PRO A 14 -54.32 -36.16 -15.74
CA PRO A 14 -53.90 -34.80 -15.44
C PRO A 14 -52.76 -34.75 -14.47
N GLU A 15 -52.28 -35.84 -13.88
CA GLU A 15 -51.32 -35.87 -12.79
C GLU A 15 -49.85 -35.66 -13.20
N HIS A 16 -49.49 -35.95 -14.43
CA HIS A 16 -48.10 -35.75 -14.90
C HIS A 16 -47.73 -34.29 -15.20
N ARG A 17 -48.70 -33.41 -15.48
CA ARG A 17 -48.40 -31.98 -15.70
C ARG A 17 -48.12 -31.22 -14.41
N ALA A 18 -48.81 -31.54 -13.32
CA ALA A 18 -48.58 -30.90 -12.01
C ALA A 18 -47.23 -31.28 -11.43
N SER A 19 -46.75 -32.51 -11.65
CA SER A 19 -45.43 -32.97 -11.14
C SER A 19 -44.25 -32.30 -11.82
N LEU A 20 -44.34 -31.97 -13.12
CA LEU A 20 -43.27 -31.32 -13.86
C LEU A 20 -43.15 -29.80 -13.51
N VAL A 21 -44.30 -29.13 -13.33
CA VAL A 21 -44.30 -27.71 -12.93
C VAL A 21 -43.74 -27.55 -11.54
N THR A 22 -44.13 -28.43 -10.59
CA THR A 22 -43.60 -28.40 -9.21
C THR A 22 -42.09 -28.74 -9.16
N ALA A 23 -41.62 -29.61 -10.05
CA ALA A 23 -40.20 -29.93 -10.16
C ALA A 23 -39.37 -28.76 -10.73
N MET A 24 -39.93 -28.02 -11.71
CA MET A 24 -39.27 -26.83 -12.26
C MET A 24 -39.27 -25.67 -11.25
N GLU A 25 -40.34 -25.42 -10.52
CA GLU A 25 -40.39 -24.41 -9.47
C GLU A 25 -39.39 -24.68 -8.33
N ARG A 26 -39.22 -25.96 -7.94
CA ARG A 26 -38.20 -26.36 -6.94
C ARG A 26 -36.76 -26.28 -7.46
N ALA A 27 -36.53 -26.27 -8.76
CA ALA A 27 -35.21 -26.13 -9.36
C ALA A 27 -34.75 -24.66 -9.43
N VAL A 28 -35.69 -23.71 -9.51
CA VAL A 28 -35.40 -22.27 -9.54
C VAL A 28 -35.07 -21.73 -8.15
N ASP A 29 -35.63 -22.34 -7.09
CA ASP A 29 -35.42 -21.88 -5.70
C ASP A 29 -34.05 -22.30 -5.09
N LYS A 30 -33.18 -23.02 -5.84
CA LYS A 30 -31.88 -23.50 -5.35
C LYS A 30 -30.65 -22.74 -5.86
N VAL A 31 -30.84 -21.68 -6.63
CA VAL A 31 -29.73 -20.77 -6.91
C VAL A 31 -29.68 -19.76 -5.77
N ALA A 32 -29.05 -20.17 -4.67
CA ALA A 32 -28.66 -19.21 -3.65
C ALA A 32 -27.90 -18.06 -4.33
N PRO A 33 -28.23 -16.81 -4.02
CA PRO A 33 -27.49 -15.70 -4.60
C PRO A 33 -25.99 -15.91 -4.28
N THR A 34 -25.20 -16.11 -5.32
CA THR A 34 -23.77 -16.23 -5.18
C THR A 34 -23.28 -14.95 -4.51
N ALA A 35 -22.70 -15.07 -3.34
CA ALA A 35 -22.12 -13.91 -2.65
C ALA A 35 -21.21 -13.17 -3.65
N PRO A 36 -21.28 -11.85 -3.71
CA PRO A 36 -20.41 -11.09 -4.60
C PRO A 36 -18.96 -11.48 -4.31
N PRO A 37 -18.09 -11.57 -5.33
CA PRO A 37 -16.70 -11.93 -5.12
C PRO A 37 -16.07 -10.94 -4.12
N PRO A 38 -15.15 -11.40 -3.27
CA PRO A 38 -14.50 -10.53 -2.30
C PRO A 38 -13.80 -9.40 -3.05
N VAL A 39 -14.05 -8.16 -2.62
CA VAL A 39 -13.40 -6.98 -3.19
C VAL A 39 -11.94 -7.01 -2.74
N SER A 40 -11.02 -7.09 -3.70
CA SER A 40 -9.59 -6.93 -3.40
C SER A 40 -9.33 -5.49 -2.96
N MET A 41 -8.62 -5.34 -1.85
CA MET A 41 -8.20 -4.04 -1.36
C MET A 41 -6.70 -3.88 -1.58
N ARG A 42 -6.26 -2.70 -1.98
CA ARG A 42 -4.83 -2.35 -2.02
C ARG A 42 -4.54 -1.24 -1.04
N LEU A 43 -3.36 -1.30 -0.44
CA LEU A 43 -2.82 -0.20 0.36
C LEU A 43 -2.40 0.92 -0.59
N VAL A 44 -2.84 2.13 -0.30
CA VAL A 44 -2.40 3.38 -0.95
C VAL A 44 -1.94 4.36 0.12
N TRP A 45 -1.05 5.24 -0.26
CA TRP A 45 -0.50 6.25 0.63
C TRP A 45 -0.94 7.63 0.17
N ASP A 46 -1.61 8.36 1.05
CA ASP A 46 -2.02 9.74 0.81
C ASP A 46 -1.09 10.68 1.56
N GLY A 47 -0.45 11.57 0.82
CA GLY A 47 0.40 12.61 1.39
C GLY A 47 -0.38 13.86 1.71
N ALA A 48 0.04 14.59 2.76
CA ALA A 48 -0.50 15.89 3.07
C ALA A 48 -0.23 16.88 1.93
N ASP A 49 -1.21 17.73 1.68
CA ASP A 49 -1.12 18.93 0.85
C ASP A 49 -0.90 20.12 1.81
N VAL A 50 0.33 20.63 1.89
CA VAL A 50 0.70 21.69 2.86
C VAL A 50 0.72 23.08 2.26
N ASP A 51 0.64 23.20 0.94
CA ASP A 51 0.54 24.47 0.24
C ASP A 51 -0.87 24.75 -0.31
N GLY A 52 -1.77 23.75 -0.30
CA GLY A 52 -3.18 23.88 -0.65
C GLY A 52 -3.42 23.88 -2.16
N ASP A 53 -2.51 23.31 -2.96
CA ASP A 53 -2.66 23.25 -4.43
C ASP A 53 -3.51 22.08 -4.91
N GLY A 54 -3.97 21.21 -4.01
CA GLY A 54 -4.80 20.04 -4.27
C GLY A 54 -3.98 18.79 -4.63
N ARG A 55 -2.66 18.82 -4.44
CA ARG A 55 -1.76 17.70 -4.68
C ARG A 55 -1.04 17.30 -3.41
N ALA A 56 -0.66 16.02 -3.35
CA ALA A 56 0.15 15.55 -2.24
C ALA A 56 1.59 16.06 -2.36
N ASP A 57 2.10 16.67 -1.29
CA ASP A 57 3.48 17.10 -1.17
C ASP A 57 4.42 16.03 -0.65
N PHE A 58 3.86 15.00 -0.02
CA PHE A 58 4.62 13.91 0.60
C PHE A 58 4.14 12.55 0.09
N THR A 59 5.06 11.57 0.07
CA THR A 59 4.71 10.17 -0.22
C THR A 59 5.58 9.21 0.59
N ASN A 60 5.11 7.98 0.73
CA ASN A 60 5.86 6.91 1.38
C ASN A 60 7.00 6.43 0.47
N PRO A 61 8.26 6.50 0.92
CA PRO A 61 9.41 6.20 0.06
C PRO A 61 9.54 4.72 -0.32
N THR A 62 8.81 3.82 0.32
CA THR A 62 8.88 2.36 0.07
C THR A 62 7.56 1.75 -0.35
N GLY A 63 6.45 2.47 -0.18
CA GLY A 63 5.10 1.95 -0.37
C GLY A 63 4.70 0.86 0.66
N GLN A 64 5.54 0.59 1.67
CA GLN A 64 5.30 -0.41 2.71
C GLN A 64 4.88 0.26 4.01
N GLU A 65 4.25 -0.53 4.89
CA GLU A 65 3.87 -0.05 6.22
C GLU A 65 5.10 0.27 7.09
N PRO A 66 4.97 1.19 8.07
CA PRO A 66 5.97 1.35 9.10
C PRO A 66 6.26 0.02 9.81
N ARG A 67 7.52 -0.23 10.14
CA ARG A 67 7.83 -1.38 10.99
C ARG A 67 7.32 -1.13 12.41
N THR A 68 6.81 -2.15 13.03
CA THR A 68 6.40 -2.13 14.42
C THR A 68 7.62 -2.33 15.34
N ASN A 69 7.63 -3.37 16.14
CA ASN A 69 8.70 -3.70 17.06
C ASN A 69 9.51 -4.89 16.54
N ASP A 70 10.83 -4.84 16.72
CA ASP A 70 11.73 -5.97 16.48
C ASP A 70 12.79 -6.06 17.60
N ALA A 71 13.84 -6.89 17.44
CA ALA A 71 14.89 -7.07 18.43
C ALA A 71 15.66 -5.76 18.76
N TYR A 72 15.54 -4.74 17.91
CA TYR A 72 16.22 -3.45 18.04
C TYR A 72 15.26 -2.29 18.36
N GLY A 73 14.03 -2.61 18.77
CA GLY A 73 13.03 -1.66 19.23
C GLY A 73 12.00 -1.25 18.18
N GLU A 74 11.19 -0.26 18.52
CA GLU A 74 10.06 0.22 17.74
C GLU A 74 10.52 1.15 16.60
N GLY A 75 9.81 1.10 15.46
CA GLY A 75 10.09 1.93 14.29
C GLY A 75 9.35 3.26 14.25
N GLU A 76 8.54 3.55 15.25
CA GLU A 76 7.69 4.73 15.30
C GLU A 76 8.49 6.01 15.65
N PHE A 77 7.95 7.15 15.22
CA PHE A 77 8.46 8.47 15.65
C PHE A 77 8.35 8.63 17.16
N GLY A 78 9.39 9.15 17.78
CA GLY A 78 9.43 9.37 19.23
C GLY A 78 9.70 8.12 20.07
N ALA A 79 9.87 6.94 19.47
CA ALA A 79 10.24 5.72 20.17
C ALA A 79 11.55 5.89 20.94
N ARG A 80 11.68 5.19 22.07
CA ARG A 80 12.88 5.29 22.93
C ARG A 80 14.09 4.69 22.24
N ARG A 81 15.22 5.40 22.32
CA ARG A 81 16.54 4.97 21.82
C ARG A 81 17.57 5.09 22.95
N ASP A 82 18.62 4.29 22.87
CA ASP A 82 19.77 4.36 23.77
C ASP A 82 19.36 4.33 25.25
N GLY A 83 18.53 3.38 25.62
CA GLY A 83 18.00 3.28 27.00
C GLY A 83 17.04 4.40 27.39
N GLY A 84 16.59 5.24 26.43
CA GLY A 84 15.67 6.35 26.64
C GLY A 84 16.32 7.72 26.70
N SER A 85 17.64 7.79 26.50
CA SER A 85 18.39 9.07 26.46
C SER A 85 18.11 9.87 25.19
N ARG A 86 17.65 9.22 24.12
CA ARG A 86 17.30 9.83 22.84
C ARG A 86 15.93 9.34 22.37
N ARG A 87 15.29 10.12 21.52
CA ARG A 87 14.06 9.72 20.83
C ARG A 87 14.37 9.41 19.36
N HIS A 88 13.54 8.56 18.78
CA HIS A 88 13.57 8.28 17.36
C HIS A 88 13.06 9.49 16.57
N GLU A 89 13.86 10.01 15.67
CA GLU A 89 13.62 11.29 15.00
C GLU A 89 12.94 11.15 13.64
N GLY A 90 12.55 9.93 13.27
CA GLY A 90 11.84 9.61 12.03
C GLY A 90 10.94 8.40 12.18
N VAL A 91 10.48 7.88 11.05
CA VAL A 91 9.67 6.67 10.93
C VAL A 91 10.43 5.66 10.08
N ASP A 92 10.45 4.41 10.54
CA ASP A 92 11.11 3.32 9.83
C ASP A 92 10.08 2.59 8.96
N TYR A 93 10.06 2.86 7.66
CA TYR A 93 9.20 2.16 6.71
C TYR A 93 9.86 0.86 6.25
N ARG A 94 9.16 -0.27 6.33
CA ARG A 94 9.67 -1.57 5.88
C ARG A 94 10.17 -1.49 4.44
N ALA A 95 11.27 -2.19 4.17
CA ALA A 95 11.83 -2.32 2.83
C ALA A 95 12.53 -3.67 2.71
N ARG A 96 12.67 -4.17 1.48
CA ARG A 96 13.54 -5.30 1.19
C ARG A 96 14.87 -4.77 0.68
N ALA A 97 15.97 -5.42 1.03
CA ALA A 97 17.27 -5.09 0.44
C ALA A 97 17.19 -5.09 -1.09
N GLY A 98 17.67 -4.02 -1.72
CA GLY A 98 17.59 -3.81 -3.17
C GLY A 98 16.24 -3.29 -3.68
N GLN A 99 15.22 -3.14 -2.82
CA GLN A 99 13.96 -2.52 -3.21
C GLN A 99 14.20 -1.07 -3.62
N GLU A 100 13.55 -0.62 -4.70
CA GLU A 100 13.54 0.78 -5.11
C GLU A 100 12.99 1.67 -3.99
N VAL A 101 13.65 2.81 -3.79
CA VAL A 101 13.29 3.85 -2.82
C VAL A 101 13.00 5.13 -3.57
N GLU A 102 11.83 5.69 -3.31
CA GLU A 102 11.31 6.88 -3.98
C GLU A 102 11.57 8.15 -3.17
N ALA A 103 11.61 9.29 -3.86
CA ALA A 103 11.69 10.61 -3.24
C ALA A 103 10.39 10.89 -2.45
N PRO A 104 10.45 11.09 -1.12
CA PRO A 104 9.25 11.36 -0.33
C PRO A 104 8.70 12.78 -0.50
N ILE A 105 9.43 13.67 -1.15
CA ILE A 105 9.09 15.05 -1.44
C ILE A 105 9.78 15.49 -2.74
N SER A 106 9.16 16.39 -3.50
CA SER A 106 9.83 17.07 -4.61
C SER A 106 10.88 18.07 -4.11
N GLY A 107 11.96 18.27 -4.86
CA GLY A 107 12.99 19.26 -4.48
C GLY A 107 14.33 18.99 -5.14
N TYR A 108 15.41 19.33 -4.43
CA TYR A 108 16.78 19.10 -4.86
C TYR A 108 17.49 18.22 -3.85
N VAL A 109 18.33 17.32 -4.31
CA VAL A 109 19.24 16.57 -3.46
C VAL A 109 20.30 17.55 -2.92
N THR A 110 20.24 17.85 -1.63
CA THR A 110 21.15 18.81 -1.00
C THR A 110 22.33 18.12 -0.33
N LYS A 111 22.18 16.84 0.02
CA LYS A 111 23.25 16.08 0.67
C LYS A 111 23.11 14.59 0.43
N ILE A 112 24.24 13.92 0.23
CA ILE A 112 24.41 12.48 0.39
C ILE A 112 25.45 12.28 1.47
N GLY A 113 25.09 11.61 2.56
CA GLY A 113 25.95 11.44 3.71
C GLY A 113 25.90 10.03 4.29
N TYR A 114 26.56 9.84 5.41
CA TYR A 114 26.58 8.56 6.13
C TYR A 114 25.73 8.65 7.39
N ALA A 115 24.96 7.58 7.66
CA ALA A 115 24.06 7.51 8.81
C ALA A 115 24.80 7.55 10.16
N TYR A 116 26.02 7.02 10.19
CA TYR A 116 26.81 6.92 11.41
C TYR A 116 28.27 7.37 11.18
N PRO A 117 28.87 8.06 12.16
CA PRO A 117 30.31 8.36 12.12
C PRO A 117 31.13 7.08 12.00
N GLY A 118 32.06 7.06 11.04
CA GLY A 118 32.95 5.91 10.82
C GLY A 118 32.34 4.74 10.03
N ASP A 119 31.05 4.77 9.71
CA ASP A 119 30.39 3.76 8.88
C ASP A 119 30.08 4.35 7.50
N GLN A 120 30.84 3.94 6.49
CA GLN A 120 30.66 4.40 5.12
C GLN A 120 29.72 3.54 4.28
N THR A 121 29.08 2.55 4.89
CA THR A 121 28.18 1.63 4.17
C THR A 121 26.74 2.10 4.18
N LEU A 122 26.28 2.65 5.31
CA LEU A 122 24.90 3.11 5.49
C LEU A 122 24.79 4.60 5.16
N LYS A 123 24.20 4.89 4.01
CA LYS A 123 24.06 6.25 3.48
C LYS A 123 22.66 6.80 3.70
N PHE A 124 22.55 8.11 3.57
CA PHE A 124 21.27 8.81 3.43
C PHE A 124 21.30 9.80 2.28
N VAL A 125 20.11 10.10 1.75
CA VAL A 125 19.86 11.16 0.79
C VAL A 125 19.01 12.22 1.50
N GLU A 126 19.45 13.49 1.42
CA GLU A 126 18.69 14.66 1.89
C GLU A 126 18.14 15.40 0.67
N ILE A 127 16.83 15.67 0.72
CA ILE A 127 16.11 16.41 -0.29
C ILE A 127 15.51 17.65 0.37
N THR A 128 15.79 18.82 -0.20
CA THR A 128 15.22 20.10 0.25
C THR A 128 14.20 20.58 -0.77
N ASN A 129 12.99 20.88 -0.31
CA ASN A 129 11.98 21.60 -1.09
C ASN A 129 12.01 23.09 -0.65
N PRO A 130 12.57 24.01 -1.44
CA PRO A 130 12.67 25.41 -1.04
C PRO A 130 11.33 26.14 -1.10
N ALA A 131 10.37 25.69 -1.94
CA ALA A 131 9.05 26.31 -2.04
C ALA A 131 8.21 26.05 -0.79
N LEU A 132 8.21 24.79 -0.33
CA LEU A 132 7.49 24.38 0.88
C LEU A 132 8.27 24.71 2.16
N ASN A 133 9.58 24.88 2.04
CA ASN A 133 10.52 25.01 3.16
C ASN A 133 10.54 23.78 4.08
N TYR A 134 10.60 22.61 3.45
CA TYR A 134 10.70 21.30 4.10
C TYR A 134 11.97 20.58 3.64
N VAL A 135 12.50 19.74 4.52
CA VAL A 135 13.62 18.84 4.22
C VAL A 135 13.21 17.42 4.55
N ALA A 136 13.48 16.48 3.65
CA ALA A 136 13.36 15.05 3.90
C ALA A 136 14.74 14.40 3.88
N ARG A 137 15.02 13.50 4.86
CA ARG A 137 16.19 12.65 4.90
C ARG A 137 15.78 11.20 4.84
N VAL A 138 16.30 10.49 3.85
CA VAL A 138 15.99 9.09 3.58
C VAL A 138 17.23 8.26 3.84
N PHE A 139 17.26 7.53 4.96
CA PHE A 139 18.43 6.77 5.41
C PHE A 139 18.37 5.33 4.91
N TYR A 140 19.54 4.70 4.89
CA TYR A 140 19.76 3.31 4.51
C TYR A 140 19.45 3.04 3.04
N VAL A 141 19.84 3.99 2.19
CA VAL A 141 19.68 3.95 0.75
C VAL A 141 21.04 3.85 0.07
N ASN A 142 21.14 3.04 -0.99
CA ASN A 142 22.20 3.10 -1.98
C ASN A 142 21.76 4.09 -3.06
N PRO A 143 22.24 5.35 -3.05
CA PRO A 143 21.71 6.38 -3.92
C PRO A 143 22.10 6.17 -5.37
N THR A 144 21.17 6.50 -6.28
CA THR A 144 21.37 6.60 -7.72
C THR A 144 21.29 8.05 -8.22
N VAL A 145 21.10 8.98 -7.31
CA VAL A 145 21.03 10.42 -7.55
C VAL A 145 22.30 11.11 -7.05
N GLU A 146 22.51 12.35 -7.48
CA GLU A 146 23.67 13.18 -7.13
C GLU A 146 23.25 14.46 -6.43
N VAL A 147 24.16 15.06 -5.63
CA VAL A 147 23.93 16.36 -4.99
C VAL A 147 23.75 17.44 -6.07
N GLY A 148 22.72 18.26 -5.90
CA GLY A 148 22.28 19.28 -6.85
C GLY A 148 21.22 18.78 -7.87
N GLN A 149 20.98 17.47 -7.95
CA GLN A 149 19.97 16.91 -8.85
C GLN A 149 18.56 17.26 -8.40
N PRO A 150 17.68 17.77 -9.31
CA PRO A 150 16.26 17.90 -9.03
C PRO A 150 15.60 16.52 -9.02
N VAL A 151 14.69 16.32 -8.09
CA VAL A 151 13.88 15.10 -7.98
C VAL A 151 12.41 15.48 -7.81
N ALA A 152 11.52 14.73 -8.42
CA ALA A 152 10.09 14.85 -8.21
C ALA A 152 9.64 13.78 -7.20
N ILE A 153 8.61 14.11 -6.42
CA ILE A 153 7.95 13.18 -5.51
C ILE A 153 7.60 11.85 -6.22
N GLY A 154 7.84 10.72 -5.56
CA GLY A 154 7.57 9.37 -6.10
C GLY A 154 8.55 8.92 -7.19
N LYS A 155 9.64 9.66 -7.45
CA LYS A 155 10.69 9.22 -8.39
C LYS A 155 11.82 8.50 -7.67
N PRO A 156 12.43 7.47 -8.31
CA PRO A 156 13.52 6.73 -7.72
C PRO A 156 14.69 7.61 -7.31
N ILE A 157 15.21 7.40 -6.10
CA ILE A 157 16.43 8.02 -5.59
C ILE A 157 17.52 7.01 -5.26
N GLY A 158 17.21 5.73 -5.30
CA GLY A 158 18.14 4.65 -5.03
C GLY A 158 17.47 3.35 -4.67
N ALA A 159 18.19 2.48 -4.00
CA ALA A 159 17.70 1.19 -3.53
C ALA A 159 17.97 1.01 -2.03
N ALA A 160 17.06 0.35 -1.32
CA ALA A 160 17.20 0.07 0.10
C ALA A 160 18.44 -0.78 0.39
N HIS A 161 19.25 -0.36 1.35
CA HIS A 161 20.42 -1.08 1.80
C HIS A 161 20.04 -2.14 2.85
N SER A 162 20.65 -3.32 2.81
CA SER A 162 20.44 -4.33 3.86
C SER A 162 21.08 -3.90 5.17
N LEU A 163 20.33 -3.98 6.24
CA LEU A 163 20.79 -3.68 7.60
C LEU A 163 21.40 -4.91 8.30
N GLN A 164 21.29 -6.10 7.72
CA GLN A 164 21.66 -7.37 8.35
C GLN A 164 23.14 -7.48 8.68
N ARG A 165 24.02 -6.80 7.92
CA ARG A 165 25.46 -6.79 8.21
C ARG A 165 25.79 -6.05 9.50
N LYS A 166 25.08 -4.93 9.76
CA LYS A 166 25.30 -4.10 10.95
C LYS A 166 24.50 -4.60 12.16
N TYR A 167 23.31 -5.10 11.91
CA TYR A 167 22.35 -5.51 12.92
C TYR A 167 21.89 -6.96 12.67
N PRO A 168 22.77 -7.95 12.84
CA PRO A 168 22.41 -9.35 12.58
C PRO A 168 21.39 -9.85 13.61
N GLY A 169 20.53 -10.75 13.16
CA GLY A 169 19.68 -11.51 14.06
C GLY A 169 18.46 -10.78 14.59
N GLY A 170 17.77 -9.99 13.80
CA GLY A 170 16.44 -9.53 14.19
C GLY A 170 16.04 -8.12 13.79
N MET A 171 16.93 -7.34 13.19
CA MET A 171 16.54 -6.05 12.59
C MET A 171 15.72 -6.30 11.33
N THR A 172 14.55 -5.70 11.25
CA THR A 172 13.77 -5.63 10.02
C THR A 172 14.44 -4.66 9.06
N ASP A 173 14.75 -5.06 7.82
CA ASP A 173 15.24 -4.14 6.80
C ASP A 173 14.19 -3.05 6.56
N HIS A 174 14.63 -1.79 6.56
CA HIS A 174 13.75 -0.63 6.47
C HIS A 174 14.51 0.58 5.90
N VAL A 175 13.74 1.58 5.51
CA VAL A 175 14.18 2.93 5.23
C VAL A 175 13.72 3.82 6.37
N HIS A 176 14.65 4.56 6.99
CA HIS A 176 14.32 5.54 8.01
C HIS A 176 14.08 6.90 7.35
N LEU A 177 12.87 7.45 7.51
CA LEU A 177 12.47 8.75 6.98
C LEU A 177 12.37 9.78 8.09
N GLU A 178 13.17 10.85 7.99
CA GLU A 178 12.99 12.09 8.75
C GLU A 178 12.34 13.15 7.85
N ILE A 179 11.34 13.85 8.37
CA ILE A 179 10.80 15.08 7.78
C ILE A 179 11.09 16.23 8.73
N ILE A 180 11.66 17.31 8.21
CA ILE A 180 12.01 18.51 8.95
C ILE A 180 11.16 19.64 8.39
N ASP A 181 10.40 20.28 9.25
CA ASP A 181 9.48 21.35 8.88
C ASP A 181 10.16 22.71 8.76
N ARG A 182 9.36 23.74 8.44
CA ARG A 182 9.79 25.15 8.29
C ARG A 182 10.47 25.74 9.53
N SER A 183 10.20 25.20 10.71
CA SER A 183 10.81 25.64 11.97
C SER A 183 12.14 24.94 12.25
N GLY A 184 12.52 23.94 11.45
CA GLY A 184 13.64 23.06 11.66
C GLY A 184 13.34 21.90 12.63
N ALA A 185 12.09 21.74 13.04
CA ALA A 185 11.69 20.63 13.89
C ALA A 185 11.45 19.35 13.07
N ARG A 186 11.83 18.21 13.64
CA ARG A 186 11.46 16.92 13.08
C ARG A 186 10.00 16.62 13.40
N VAL A 187 9.25 16.22 12.40
CA VAL A 187 7.83 15.90 12.50
C VAL A 187 7.59 14.42 12.22
N ASP A 188 6.53 13.91 12.83
CA ASP A 188 6.12 12.53 12.63
C ASP A 188 5.62 12.34 11.20
N ALA A 189 6.36 11.56 10.40
CA ALA A 189 6.03 11.31 9.00
C ALA A 189 4.67 10.63 8.82
N THR A 190 4.15 9.90 9.82
CA THR A 190 2.82 9.27 9.74
C THR A 190 1.66 10.26 9.81
N ARG A 191 1.93 11.51 10.21
CA ARG A 191 0.96 12.60 10.13
C ARG A 191 0.95 13.30 8.77
N MET A 192 2.01 13.14 8.01
CA MET A 192 2.18 13.72 6.68
C MET A 192 1.85 12.70 5.58
N ILE A 193 1.93 11.41 5.90
CA ILE A 193 1.75 10.30 4.96
C ILE A 193 0.84 9.28 5.63
N THR A 194 -0.41 9.20 5.21
CA THR A 194 -1.43 8.33 5.79
C THR A 194 -1.71 7.12 4.88
N ALA A 195 -1.99 5.99 5.50
CA ALA A 195 -2.31 4.75 4.79
C ALA A 195 -3.82 4.58 4.66
N GLU A 196 -4.28 4.25 3.45
CA GLU A 196 -5.66 3.87 3.19
C GLU A 196 -5.74 2.55 2.41
N TYR A 197 -6.75 1.73 2.73
CA TYR A 197 -7.09 0.58 1.91
C TYR A 197 -8.19 0.96 0.93
N ARG A 198 -7.89 0.94 -0.37
CA ARG A 198 -8.85 1.25 -1.44
C ARG A 198 -9.20 0.00 -2.25
N PRO A 199 -10.48 -0.15 -2.67
CA PRO A 199 -10.87 -1.28 -3.52
C PRO A 199 -10.09 -1.24 -4.84
N VAL A 200 -9.61 -2.41 -5.25
CA VAL A 200 -9.04 -2.58 -6.59
C VAL A 200 -10.21 -2.66 -7.58
N PRO A 201 -10.30 -1.78 -8.59
CA PRO A 201 -11.32 -1.89 -9.61
C PRO A 201 -11.26 -3.27 -10.27
N ALA A 202 -12.41 -3.94 -10.45
CA ALA A 202 -12.47 -5.18 -11.20
C ALA A 202 -11.90 -4.92 -12.61
N GLN A 203 -10.93 -5.73 -13.03
CA GLN A 203 -10.41 -5.65 -14.41
C GLN A 203 -11.56 -5.93 -15.36
N GLY A 204 -12.01 -4.93 -16.12
CA GLY A 204 -13.07 -5.05 -17.11
C GLY A 204 -14.20 -4.02 -17.04
N ALA A 205 -14.25 -3.14 -16.05
CA ALA A 205 -15.17 -2.00 -16.07
C ALA A 205 -14.63 -0.90 -17.02
N VAL A 206 -14.84 -1.07 -18.33
CA VAL A 206 -14.70 0.03 -19.29
C VAL A 206 -15.82 1.00 -18.96
N THR A 207 -15.50 2.12 -18.34
CA THR A 207 -16.41 3.25 -18.20
C THR A 207 -16.62 3.81 -19.60
N VAL A 208 -17.72 3.42 -20.25
CA VAL A 208 -18.17 4.12 -21.46
C VAL A 208 -18.62 5.49 -20.96
N ALA A 209 -17.79 6.49 -21.18
CA ALA A 209 -18.20 7.88 -20.99
C ALA A 209 -19.36 8.13 -21.96
N ALA A 210 -20.55 8.41 -21.43
CA ALA A 210 -21.65 8.89 -22.21
C ALA A 210 -21.24 10.26 -22.80
N ALA A 211 -21.11 10.31 -24.11
CA ALA A 211 -20.99 11.56 -24.82
C ALA A 211 -22.41 12.17 -24.86
N GLU A 212 -22.58 13.30 -24.24
CA GLU A 212 -23.64 14.28 -24.52
C GLU A 212 -23.09 15.40 -25.38
#